data_84acb8fb3f4ddd16ce0bbdd67a9f02b3
#
_entry.id   84acb8fb3f4ddd16ce0bbdd67a9f02b3
#
_cell.length_a   1.000
_cell.length_b   1.000
_cell.length_c   1.000
_cell.angle_alpha   90.00
_cell.angle_beta   90.00
_cell.angle_gamma   90.00
#
_symmetry.space_group_name_H-M   'P 1'
#
loop_
_entity.id
_entity.type
_entity.pdbx_description
1 polymer ?
#
loop_
_entity_poly.entity_id
_entity_poly.type
_entity_poly.pdbx_seq_one_letter_code
_entity_poly.pdbx_strand_id
1 'polypeptide(L)'
;DATGSLDDLPSGRSGTASEMGGESGSKGGSSTQGYSNFADGMSPEDATRYISNNEKAFYNEFFERASGAGLSDTQIAEAFEAMRNGNYAKMATYFDTSSPIDGAVFWSGNKEGAAAYANSIGGTIMEQTPGGQVFDNWRGLGGMYPEWDTPTNLAQKPIWDSLSSQYANGAKGIATYAHPEGYAGKVWSNIEKPILEENDIIIQEVI
;
A
#
# COMPACT_ATOMS: atom_id res chain seq x y z
N ASP A 1 7.59 9.48 6.76
CA ASP A 1 6.44 9.40 5.87
C ASP A 1 6.52 8.11 5.03
N ALA A 2 5.69 7.15 5.37
CA ALA A 2 5.76 5.80 4.83
C ALA A 2 5.57 5.72 3.32
N THR A 3 4.85 6.64 2.74
CA THR A 3 4.50 6.61 1.32
C THR A 3 5.26 7.62 0.48
N GLY A 4 6.14 8.39 1.10
CA GLY A 4 6.90 9.42 0.41
C GLY A 4 7.74 8.89 -0.73
N SER A 5 8.28 7.66 -0.63
CA SER A 5 9.05 7.06 -1.71
C SER A 5 8.22 6.72 -2.95
N LEU A 6 6.93 6.50 -2.78
CA LEU A 6 6.03 6.23 -3.91
C LEU A 6 5.60 7.52 -4.61
N ASP A 7 5.50 8.62 -3.84
CA ASP A 7 5.29 9.94 -4.44
C ASP A 7 6.47 10.37 -5.32
N ASP A 8 7.68 9.85 -5.00
CA ASP A 8 8.93 10.19 -5.67
C ASP A 8 9.35 9.15 -6.73
N LEU A 9 8.62 8.05 -6.85
CA LEU A 9 8.91 7.08 -7.91
C LEU A 9 8.65 7.73 -9.27
N PRO A 10 9.64 7.70 -10.19
CA PRO A 10 9.39 8.19 -11.53
C PRO A 10 8.22 7.41 -12.14
N SER A 11 7.22 8.14 -12.56
CA SER A 11 6.12 7.64 -13.38
C SER A 11 6.72 7.03 -14.64
N GLY A 12 6.78 5.71 -14.70
CA GLY A 12 7.30 5.12 -15.93
C GLY A 12 8.04 3.83 -15.72
N ARG A 13 7.31 2.81 -15.48
CA ARG A 13 7.45 1.56 -16.19
C ARG A 13 6.06 1.02 -16.39
N SER A 14 5.44 1.47 -17.46
CA SER A 14 4.49 0.63 -18.15
C SER A 14 5.26 -0.64 -18.51
N GLY A 15 5.20 -1.61 -17.63
CA GLY A 15 5.53 -2.97 -18.00
C GLY A 15 4.52 -3.31 -19.07
N THR A 16 5.00 -3.32 -20.31
CA THR A 16 4.21 -3.75 -21.44
C THR A 16 3.64 -5.11 -21.11
N ALA A 17 2.34 -5.17 -20.92
CA ALA A 17 1.55 -6.40 -20.81
C ALA A 17 1.55 -7.19 -22.14
N SER A 18 2.66 -7.18 -22.88
CA SER A 18 2.79 -7.72 -24.23
C SER A 18 3.29 -9.16 -24.30
N GLU A 19 3.61 -9.81 -23.19
CA GLU A 19 4.12 -11.18 -23.24
C GLU A 19 3.48 -12.09 -22.20
N MET A 20 2.21 -12.38 -22.34
CA MET A 20 1.60 -13.62 -21.84
C MET A 20 0.46 -14.05 -22.77
N GLY A 21 0.84 -14.52 -23.93
CA GLY A 21 -0.02 -15.35 -24.74
C GLY A 21 -0.05 -16.75 -24.14
N GLY A 22 -1.19 -17.16 -23.63
CA GLY A 22 -1.43 -18.52 -23.14
C GLY A 22 -2.90 -18.84 -23.23
N GLU A 23 -3.24 -19.71 -24.16
CA GLU A 23 -4.58 -20.22 -24.39
C GLU A 23 -5.14 -20.99 -23.19
N SER A 24 -6.40 -20.76 -22.88
CA SER A 24 -7.44 -21.79 -22.73
C SER A 24 -8.63 -21.28 -21.93
N GLY A 25 -9.81 -21.47 -22.46
CA GLY A 25 -11.05 -20.90 -21.97
C GLY A 25 -11.58 -21.58 -20.70
N SER A 26 -12.24 -20.79 -19.89
CA SER A 26 -13.31 -21.23 -18.99
C SER A 26 -14.27 -20.07 -18.73
N LYS A 27 -15.55 -20.32 -19.01
CA LYS A 27 -16.64 -19.39 -18.74
C LYS A 27 -16.94 -19.41 -17.24
N GLY A 28 -16.51 -18.40 -16.53
CA GLY A 28 -16.97 -18.12 -15.17
C GLY A 28 -17.29 -16.63 -15.08
N GLY A 29 -18.57 -16.30 -14.93
CA GLY A 29 -18.97 -14.91 -14.75
C GLY A 29 -18.42 -14.35 -13.45
N SER A 30 -17.40 -13.52 -13.54
CA SER A 30 -16.92 -12.68 -12.45
C SER A 30 -17.36 -11.25 -12.75
N SER A 31 -17.84 -10.54 -11.73
CA SER A 31 -18.19 -9.13 -11.90
C SER A 31 -16.94 -8.35 -12.27
N THR A 32 -16.88 -7.86 -13.49
CA THR A 32 -15.79 -7.01 -13.99
C THR A 32 -15.89 -5.55 -13.51
N GLN A 33 -16.90 -5.25 -12.68
CA GLN A 33 -17.03 -3.93 -12.07
C GLN A 33 -15.83 -3.65 -11.14
N GLY A 34 -15.07 -2.64 -11.46
CA GLY A 34 -13.88 -2.22 -10.71
C GLY A 34 -12.56 -2.49 -11.42
N TYR A 35 -12.54 -3.38 -12.40
CA TYR A 35 -11.33 -3.71 -13.16
C TYR A 35 -11.34 -3.20 -14.61
N SER A 36 -12.43 -2.55 -15.03
CA SER A 36 -12.64 -2.14 -16.43
C SER A 36 -11.54 -1.22 -16.95
N ASN A 37 -10.93 -0.42 -16.08
CA ASN A 37 -9.89 0.53 -16.49
C ASN A 37 -8.50 -0.10 -16.54
N PHE A 38 -8.28 -1.20 -15.82
CA PHE A 38 -7.00 -1.93 -15.83
C PHE A 38 -6.75 -2.63 -17.16
N ALA A 39 -7.82 -3.10 -17.79
CA ALA A 39 -7.78 -3.81 -19.06
C ALA A 39 -8.15 -2.90 -20.25
N ASP A 40 -7.91 -1.61 -20.14
CA ASP A 40 -8.21 -0.64 -21.20
C ASP A 40 -7.50 -1.01 -22.51
N GLY A 41 -8.23 -1.00 -23.60
CA GLY A 41 -7.74 -1.42 -24.93
C GLY A 41 -7.84 -2.92 -25.24
N MET A 42 -8.28 -3.75 -24.29
CA MET A 42 -8.58 -5.17 -24.53
C MET A 42 -10.03 -5.40 -24.97
N SER A 43 -10.31 -6.54 -25.62
CA SER A 43 -11.68 -6.97 -25.80
C SER A 43 -12.32 -7.31 -24.44
N PRO A 44 -13.66 -7.24 -24.28
CA PRO A 44 -14.32 -7.60 -23.01
C PRO A 44 -13.98 -9.02 -22.54
N GLU A 45 -13.87 -9.99 -23.44
CA GLU A 45 -13.51 -11.37 -23.13
C GLU A 45 -12.04 -11.49 -22.68
N ASP A 46 -11.15 -10.81 -23.37
CA ASP A 46 -9.71 -10.82 -23.04
C ASP A 46 -9.45 -10.09 -21.71
N ALA A 47 -10.13 -8.96 -21.49
CA ALA A 47 -10.07 -8.22 -20.24
C ALA A 47 -10.55 -9.08 -19.06
N THR A 48 -11.68 -9.77 -19.21
CA THR A 48 -12.24 -10.67 -18.19
C THR A 48 -11.26 -11.80 -17.87
N ARG A 49 -10.68 -12.42 -18.89
CA ARG A 49 -9.70 -13.50 -18.72
C ARG A 49 -8.42 -13.03 -18.05
N TYR A 50 -7.90 -11.90 -18.50
CA TYR A 50 -6.71 -11.29 -17.91
C TYR A 50 -6.91 -10.97 -16.43
N ILE A 51 -8.00 -10.31 -16.09
CA ILE A 51 -8.34 -9.94 -14.70
C ILE A 51 -8.46 -11.18 -13.83
N SER A 52 -9.22 -12.21 -14.26
CA SER A 52 -9.42 -13.43 -13.49
C SER A 52 -8.11 -14.17 -13.21
N ASN A 53 -7.22 -14.27 -14.19
CA ASN A 53 -5.94 -14.94 -14.03
C ASN A 53 -4.99 -14.16 -13.11
N ASN A 54 -4.93 -12.85 -13.28
CA ASN A 54 -4.07 -12.00 -12.46
C ASN A 54 -4.61 -11.88 -11.03
N GLU A 55 -5.92 -11.80 -10.83
CA GLU A 55 -6.54 -11.79 -9.51
C GLU A 55 -6.21 -13.05 -8.73
N LYS A 56 -6.23 -14.22 -9.37
CA LYS A 56 -5.87 -15.48 -8.70
C LYS A 56 -4.40 -15.50 -8.27
N ALA A 57 -3.49 -15.10 -9.16
CA ALA A 57 -2.07 -15.03 -8.86
C ALA A 57 -1.81 -14.00 -7.74
N PHE A 58 -2.45 -12.84 -7.82
CA PHE A 58 -2.38 -11.80 -6.82
C PHE A 58 -2.91 -12.27 -5.46
N TYR A 59 -4.05 -12.96 -5.43
CA TYR A 59 -4.60 -13.51 -4.19
C TYR A 59 -3.64 -14.52 -3.53
N ASN A 60 -3.02 -15.39 -4.30
CA ASN A 60 -2.06 -16.36 -3.76
C ASN A 60 -0.86 -15.66 -3.12
N GLU A 61 -0.29 -14.65 -3.77
CA GLU A 61 0.80 -13.87 -3.19
C GLU A 61 0.34 -13.10 -1.95
N PHE A 62 -0.83 -12.48 -2.01
CA PHE A 62 -1.41 -11.79 -0.87
C PHE A 62 -1.62 -12.73 0.32
N PHE A 63 -2.14 -13.93 0.06
CA PHE A 63 -2.33 -14.97 1.07
C PHE A 63 -1.01 -15.33 1.76
N GLU A 64 0.02 -15.61 0.99
CA GLU A 64 1.34 -15.96 1.54
C GLU A 64 1.93 -14.83 2.40
N ARG A 65 1.85 -13.59 1.92
CA ARG A 65 2.39 -12.42 2.62
C ARG A 65 1.60 -12.09 3.89
N ALA A 66 0.29 -12.12 3.83
CA ALA A 66 -0.58 -11.85 4.97
C ALA A 66 -0.53 -12.99 6.02
N SER A 67 -0.42 -14.24 5.58
CA SER A 67 -0.18 -15.39 6.46
C SER A 67 1.16 -15.24 7.19
N GLY A 68 2.20 -14.79 6.50
CA GLY A 68 3.49 -14.48 7.10
C GLY A 68 3.44 -13.37 8.16
N ALA A 69 2.47 -12.47 8.06
CA ALA A 69 2.19 -11.43 9.04
C ALA A 69 1.26 -11.90 10.18
N GLY A 70 0.87 -13.17 10.20
CA GLY A 70 0.10 -13.78 11.28
C GLY A 70 -1.43 -13.71 11.12
N LEU A 71 -1.95 -13.34 9.96
CA LEU A 71 -3.38 -13.36 9.70
C LEU A 71 -3.88 -14.80 9.53
N SER A 72 -5.08 -15.07 10.04
CA SER A 72 -5.79 -16.32 9.75
C SER A 72 -6.35 -16.32 8.32
N ASP A 73 -6.67 -17.50 7.80
CA ASP A 73 -7.26 -17.65 6.45
C ASP A 73 -8.54 -16.83 6.30
N THR A 74 -9.37 -16.77 7.34
CA THR A 74 -10.60 -15.95 7.34
C THR A 74 -10.28 -14.47 7.27
N GLN A 75 -9.31 -13.99 8.07
CA GLN A 75 -8.88 -12.59 8.05
C GLN A 75 -8.30 -12.20 6.69
N ILE A 76 -7.51 -13.09 6.08
CA ILE A 76 -6.94 -12.86 4.75
C ILE A 76 -8.04 -12.72 3.70
N ALA A 77 -9.03 -13.62 3.71
CA ALA A 77 -10.16 -13.57 2.79
C ALA A 77 -10.97 -12.29 2.96
N GLU A 78 -11.26 -11.87 4.19
CA GLU A 78 -11.99 -10.64 4.49
C GLU A 78 -11.20 -9.38 4.10
N ALA A 79 -9.89 -9.35 4.38
CA ALA A 79 -9.02 -8.24 3.99
C ALA A 79 -8.91 -8.12 2.47
N PHE A 80 -8.77 -9.24 1.77
CA PHE A 80 -8.75 -9.27 0.31
C PHE A 80 -10.06 -8.77 -0.29
N GLU A 81 -11.19 -9.23 0.22
CA GLU A 81 -12.51 -8.79 -0.24
C GLU A 81 -12.72 -7.28 0.00
N ALA A 82 -12.28 -6.77 1.14
CA ALA A 82 -12.31 -5.34 1.43
C ALA A 82 -11.48 -4.54 0.42
N MET A 83 -10.27 -5.00 0.13
CA MET A 83 -9.37 -4.37 -0.86
C MET A 83 -9.98 -4.42 -2.27
N ARG A 84 -10.51 -5.57 -2.68
CA ARG A 84 -11.16 -5.79 -3.96
C ARG A 84 -12.35 -4.83 -4.19
N ASN A 85 -13.11 -4.56 -3.12
CA ASN A 85 -14.26 -3.67 -3.16
C ASN A 85 -13.89 -2.19 -2.97
N GLY A 86 -12.62 -1.84 -2.89
CA GLY A 86 -12.16 -0.48 -2.68
C GLY A 86 -12.35 0.05 -1.25
N ASN A 87 -12.66 -0.84 -0.29
CA ASN A 87 -12.75 -0.49 1.13
C ASN A 87 -11.39 -0.64 1.81
N TYR A 88 -10.46 0.21 1.42
CA TYR A 88 -9.06 0.16 1.86
C TYR A 88 -8.91 0.45 3.36
N ALA A 89 -9.73 1.30 3.92
CA ALA A 89 -9.73 1.58 5.34
C ALA A 89 -10.08 0.32 6.17
N LYS A 90 -11.06 -0.46 5.74
CA LYS A 90 -11.39 -1.75 6.35
C LYS A 90 -10.26 -2.74 6.16
N MET A 91 -9.71 -2.84 4.95
CA MET A 91 -8.54 -3.69 4.66
C MET A 91 -7.40 -3.41 5.65
N ALA A 92 -7.03 -2.15 5.83
CA ALA A 92 -5.93 -1.75 6.72
C ALA A 92 -6.13 -2.23 8.16
N THR A 93 -7.36 -2.34 8.66
CA THR A 93 -7.63 -2.78 10.03
C THR A 93 -7.19 -4.21 10.34
N TYR A 94 -6.99 -5.05 9.33
CA TYR A 94 -6.47 -6.42 9.51
C TYR A 94 -4.96 -6.47 9.71
N PHE A 95 -4.24 -5.39 9.41
CA PHE A 95 -2.78 -5.34 9.42
C PHE A 95 -2.26 -4.53 10.61
N ASP A 96 -1.30 -5.10 11.31
CA ASP A 96 -0.64 -4.42 12.43
C ASP A 96 0.37 -3.40 11.90
N THR A 97 0.01 -2.11 12.03
CA THR A 97 0.86 -0.97 11.74
C THR A 97 1.26 -0.21 13.01
N SER A 98 1.26 -0.87 14.16
CA SER A 98 1.61 -0.23 15.42
C SER A 98 3.09 0.16 15.49
N SER A 99 3.36 1.25 16.21
CA SER A 99 4.70 1.71 16.54
C SER A 99 4.90 1.77 18.05
N PRO A 100 6.14 1.67 18.54
CA PRO A 100 6.44 1.94 19.94
C PRO A 100 6.06 3.38 20.34
N ILE A 101 5.86 3.61 21.64
CA ILE A 101 5.71 4.96 22.15
C ILE A 101 6.99 5.75 21.83
N ASP A 102 6.85 6.99 21.36
CA ASP A 102 7.93 7.85 20.88
C ASP A 102 8.75 7.28 19.70
N GLY A 103 8.26 6.23 19.07
CA GLY A 103 8.99 5.49 18.04
C GLY A 103 8.38 5.52 16.64
N ALA A 104 7.30 6.26 16.43
CA ALA A 104 6.72 6.40 15.09
C ALA A 104 7.59 7.33 14.24
N VAL A 105 8.12 6.83 13.13
CA VAL A 105 8.93 7.61 12.18
C VAL A 105 8.22 7.67 10.84
N PHE A 106 7.93 8.89 10.41
CA PHE A 106 7.38 9.23 9.10
C PHE A 106 8.49 9.76 8.21
N TRP A 107 8.37 9.63 6.90
CA TRP A 107 9.46 10.01 6.02
C TRP A 107 9.00 10.51 4.66
N SER A 108 9.88 11.29 4.02
CA SER A 108 9.77 11.69 2.63
C SER A 108 11.14 11.63 1.97
N GLY A 109 11.18 11.18 0.73
CA GLY A 109 12.37 11.21 -0.13
C GLY A 109 13.46 10.17 0.17
N ASN A 110 13.61 9.69 1.41
CA ASN A 110 14.66 8.73 1.76
C ASN A 110 14.17 7.67 2.77
N LYS A 111 13.59 6.61 2.24
CA LYS A 111 13.10 5.48 3.04
C LYS A 111 14.20 4.78 3.85
N GLU A 112 15.35 4.53 3.22
CA GLU A 112 16.45 3.79 3.86
C GLU A 112 17.05 4.58 5.01
N GLY A 113 17.24 5.89 4.83
CA GLY A 113 17.70 6.77 5.89
C GLY A 113 16.71 6.85 7.05
N ALA A 114 15.43 6.96 6.77
CA ALA A 114 14.38 6.96 7.78
C ALA A 114 14.31 5.64 8.55
N ALA A 115 14.41 4.51 7.86
CA ALA A 115 14.45 3.19 8.49
C ALA A 115 15.68 3.02 9.41
N ALA A 116 16.86 3.47 8.97
CA ALA A 116 18.06 3.45 9.77
C ALA A 116 17.92 4.33 11.01
N TYR A 117 17.37 5.53 10.87
CA TYR A 117 17.08 6.42 12.00
C TYR A 117 16.08 5.76 12.97
N ALA A 118 14.97 5.23 12.47
CA ALA A 118 13.99 4.53 13.30
C ALA A 118 14.63 3.41 14.13
N ASN A 119 15.46 2.58 13.49
CA ASN A 119 16.18 1.51 14.19
C ASN A 119 17.11 2.06 15.28
N SER A 120 17.75 3.22 15.05
CA SER A 120 18.67 3.83 16.02
C SER A 120 17.98 4.30 17.30
N ILE A 121 16.71 4.65 17.21
CA ILE A 121 15.90 5.11 18.36
C ILE A 121 14.98 4.01 18.94
N GLY A 122 15.07 2.78 18.42
CA GLY A 122 14.14 1.70 18.79
C GLY A 122 12.71 1.90 18.29
N GLY A 123 12.54 2.70 17.25
CA GLY A 123 11.29 3.00 16.60
C GLY A 123 11.08 2.17 15.34
N THR A 124 10.16 2.60 14.52
CA THR A 124 9.84 1.95 13.24
C THR A 124 9.31 2.97 12.21
N ILE A 125 9.49 2.70 10.93
CA ILE A 125 8.68 3.29 9.87
C ILE A 125 7.51 2.34 9.57
N MET A 126 6.49 2.80 8.88
CA MET A 126 5.29 2.01 8.60
C MET A 126 5.62 0.72 7.86
N GLU A 127 6.54 0.75 6.89
CA GLU A 127 6.96 -0.41 6.10
C GLU A 127 7.71 -1.48 6.91
N GLN A 128 8.25 -1.13 8.07
CA GLN A 128 8.90 -2.08 8.97
C GLN A 128 7.93 -2.77 9.92
N THR A 129 6.69 -2.27 10.04
CA THR A 129 5.65 -2.92 10.84
C THR A 129 5.23 -4.24 10.20
N PRO A 130 4.68 -5.21 10.97
CA PRO A 130 4.19 -6.47 10.40
C PRO A 130 3.21 -6.25 9.25
N GLY A 131 2.29 -5.31 9.38
CA GLY A 131 1.32 -4.96 8.36
C GLY A 131 1.94 -4.27 7.15
N GLY A 132 2.85 -3.33 7.38
CA GLY A 132 3.55 -2.62 6.31
C GLY A 132 4.39 -3.55 5.43
N GLN A 133 5.04 -4.53 6.03
CA GLN A 133 5.85 -5.53 5.33
C GLN A 133 5.05 -6.38 4.32
N VAL A 134 3.75 -6.53 4.52
CA VAL A 134 2.89 -7.26 3.56
C VAL A 134 2.90 -6.56 2.20
N PHE A 135 2.88 -5.25 2.18
CA PHE A 135 2.77 -4.43 0.97
C PHE A 135 4.12 -3.91 0.47
N ASP A 136 5.11 -3.83 1.35
CA ASP A 136 6.43 -3.30 1.00
C ASP A 136 7.18 -4.26 0.06
N ASN A 137 7.82 -3.68 -0.97
CA ASN A 137 8.58 -4.44 -1.98
C ASN A 137 7.79 -5.57 -2.65
N TRP A 138 6.49 -5.48 -2.69
CA TRP A 138 5.63 -6.47 -3.33
C TRP A 138 5.40 -6.13 -4.80
N ARG A 139 6.11 -6.82 -5.71
CA ARG A 139 5.98 -6.61 -7.16
C ARG A 139 4.59 -6.95 -7.69
N GLY A 140 3.94 -7.97 -7.13
CA GLY A 140 2.58 -8.37 -7.50
C GLY A 140 1.55 -7.26 -7.28
N LEU A 141 1.76 -6.41 -6.28
CA LEU A 141 0.94 -5.22 -6.06
C LEU A 141 0.96 -4.29 -7.28
N GLY A 142 2.15 -4.01 -7.83
CA GLY A 142 2.30 -3.21 -9.04
C GLY A 142 1.72 -3.87 -10.29
N GLY A 143 1.65 -5.21 -10.32
CA GLY A 143 0.99 -5.94 -11.40
C GLY A 143 -0.53 -5.79 -11.40
N MET A 144 -1.16 -5.72 -10.23
CA MET A 144 -2.60 -5.57 -10.07
C MET A 144 -3.04 -4.12 -9.92
N TYR A 145 -2.22 -3.30 -9.29
CA TYR A 145 -2.42 -1.87 -9.04
C TYR A 145 -1.25 -1.08 -9.64
N PRO A 146 -1.15 -1.00 -10.99
CA PRO A 146 0.06 -0.52 -11.67
C PRO A 146 0.31 0.97 -11.50
N GLU A 147 -0.73 1.74 -11.23
CA GLU A 147 -0.65 3.19 -11.18
C GLU A 147 -0.80 3.70 -9.75
N TRP A 148 -0.05 4.75 -9.43
CA TRP A 148 -0.08 5.36 -8.11
C TRP A 148 -1.33 6.21 -7.90
N ASP A 149 -1.61 7.12 -8.81
CA ASP A 149 -2.66 8.12 -8.67
C ASP A 149 -3.54 8.16 -9.92
N THR A 150 -4.57 7.31 -9.90
CA THR A 150 -5.58 7.30 -10.95
C THR A 150 -6.98 7.39 -10.34
N PRO A 151 -7.97 7.85 -11.10
CA PRO A 151 -9.36 7.85 -10.65
C PRO A 151 -9.98 6.43 -10.62
N THR A 152 -9.18 5.37 -10.59
CA THR A 152 -9.64 3.98 -10.62
C THR A 152 -9.47 3.31 -9.26
N ASN A 153 -10.27 2.24 -9.02
CA ASN A 153 -10.16 1.43 -7.81
C ASN A 153 -8.86 0.63 -7.72
N LEU A 154 -8.08 0.62 -8.79
CA LEU A 154 -6.87 -0.19 -8.93
C LEU A 154 -5.59 0.61 -8.70
N ALA A 155 -5.71 1.86 -8.27
CA ALA A 155 -4.56 2.67 -7.92
C ALA A 155 -3.94 2.22 -6.59
N GLN A 156 -2.62 2.26 -6.49
CA GLN A 156 -1.90 1.90 -5.26
C GLN A 156 -2.09 2.92 -4.14
N LYS A 157 -2.22 4.20 -4.48
CA LYS A 157 -2.31 5.30 -3.51
C LYS A 157 -3.35 5.08 -2.42
N PRO A 158 -4.62 4.68 -2.70
CA PRO A 158 -5.61 4.45 -1.64
C PRO A 158 -5.22 3.36 -0.64
N ILE A 159 -4.47 2.34 -1.07
CA ILE A 159 -3.95 1.30 -0.19
C ILE A 159 -2.97 1.91 0.81
N TRP A 160 -1.97 2.62 0.29
CA TRP A 160 -0.94 3.27 1.10
C TRP A 160 -1.50 4.38 1.97
N ASP A 161 -2.42 5.20 1.46
CA ASP A 161 -3.10 6.24 2.24
C ASP A 161 -3.83 5.65 3.46
N SER A 162 -4.48 4.51 3.30
CA SER A 162 -5.18 3.84 4.40
C SER A 162 -4.23 3.26 5.44
N LEU A 163 -3.13 2.65 5.01
CA LEU A 163 -2.09 2.16 5.92
C LEU A 163 -1.40 3.31 6.65
N SER A 164 -1.06 4.39 5.95
CA SER A 164 -0.47 5.59 6.54
C SER A 164 -1.40 6.27 7.54
N SER A 165 -2.69 6.37 7.21
CA SER A 165 -3.69 6.91 8.13
C SER A 165 -3.78 6.07 9.41
N GLN A 166 -3.79 4.75 9.28
CA GLN A 166 -3.83 3.85 10.44
C GLN A 166 -2.55 3.95 11.28
N TYR A 167 -1.39 4.02 10.63
CA TYR A 167 -0.10 4.19 11.29
C TYR A 167 -0.04 5.50 12.07
N ALA A 168 -0.46 6.61 11.46
CA ALA A 168 -0.50 7.91 12.11
C ALA A 168 -1.48 7.94 13.29
N ASN A 169 -2.68 7.34 13.14
CA ASN A 169 -3.64 7.22 14.24
C ASN A 169 -3.15 6.35 15.40
N GLY A 170 -2.25 5.43 15.15
CA GLY A 170 -1.65 4.56 16.16
C GLY A 170 -0.45 5.16 16.89
N ALA A 171 0.10 6.27 16.40
CA ALA A 171 1.26 6.93 17.00
C ALA A 171 0.97 7.47 18.41
N LYS A 172 1.96 7.37 19.29
CA LYS A 172 1.84 7.82 20.68
C LYS A 172 3.09 8.55 21.13
N GLY A 173 2.91 9.64 21.88
CA GLY A 173 3.99 10.44 22.41
C GLY A 173 4.60 11.35 21.35
N ILE A 174 5.85 11.09 20.97
CA ILE A 174 6.59 11.86 19.97
C ILE A 174 6.62 11.08 18.65
N ALA A 175 6.27 11.74 17.55
CA ALA A 175 6.48 11.25 16.20
C ALA A 175 7.65 12.01 15.55
N THR A 176 8.47 11.31 14.78
CA THR A 176 9.57 11.93 14.02
C THR A 176 9.22 11.99 12.55
N TYR A 177 9.43 13.14 11.92
CA TYR A 177 9.38 13.29 10.46
C TYR A 177 10.78 13.45 9.89
N ALA A 178 11.23 12.45 9.12
CA ALA A 178 12.53 12.40 8.46
C ALA A 178 12.40 12.82 6.99
N HIS A 179 13.08 13.88 6.58
CA HIS A 179 12.96 14.40 5.22
C HIS A 179 14.21 15.20 4.79
N PRO A 180 14.50 15.31 3.49
CA PRO A 180 15.48 16.25 2.99
C PRO A 180 15.05 17.70 3.24
N GLU A 181 16.03 18.59 3.40
CA GLU A 181 15.75 20.00 3.60
C GLU A 181 14.87 20.59 2.49
N GLY A 182 13.80 21.28 2.89
CA GLY A 182 12.87 21.94 1.95
C GLY A 182 11.92 21.00 1.19
N TYR A 183 11.88 19.71 1.52
CA TYR A 183 10.99 18.75 0.90
C TYR A 183 9.95 18.22 1.89
N ALA A 184 8.68 18.20 1.45
CA ALA A 184 7.59 17.57 2.20
C ALA A 184 6.72 16.75 1.23
N GLY A 185 6.57 15.46 1.50
CA GLY A 185 5.74 14.56 0.71
C GLY A 185 4.25 14.90 0.83
N LYS A 186 3.48 14.60 -0.22
CA LYS A 186 2.03 14.88 -0.24
C LYS A 186 1.26 14.06 0.80
N VAL A 187 1.64 12.82 1.02
CA VAL A 187 0.99 11.96 2.02
C VAL A 187 1.25 12.49 3.40
N TRP A 188 2.48 12.89 3.70
CA TRP A 188 2.81 13.57 4.94
C TRP A 188 1.93 14.81 5.15
N SER A 189 1.92 15.72 4.19
CA SER A 189 1.25 17.01 4.33
C SER A 189 -0.28 16.90 4.38
N ASN A 190 -0.86 15.93 3.66
CA ASN A 190 -2.31 15.83 3.46
C ASN A 190 -2.98 14.79 4.35
N ILE A 191 -2.24 13.82 4.87
CA ILE A 191 -2.80 12.68 5.61
C ILE A 191 -2.16 12.56 6.99
N GLU A 192 -0.87 12.30 7.05
CA GLU A 192 -0.20 11.91 8.30
C GLU A 192 -0.08 13.05 9.29
N LYS A 193 0.47 14.19 8.85
CA LYS A 193 0.62 15.36 9.72
C LYS A 193 -0.71 15.86 10.29
N PRO A 194 -1.79 16.04 9.52
CA PRO A 194 -3.09 16.44 10.08
C PRO A 194 -3.62 15.48 11.14
N ILE A 195 -3.45 14.16 10.95
CA ILE A 195 -3.87 13.14 11.92
C ILE A 195 -3.06 13.26 13.22
N LEU A 196 -1.75 13.42 13.10
CA LEU A 196 -0.88 13.58 14.27
C LEU A 196 -1.23 14.85 15.06
N GLU A 197 -1.48 15.96 14.37
CA GLU A 197 -1.90 17.23 14.99
C GLU A 197 -3.27 17.10 15.66
N GLU A 198 -4.25 16.43 15.03
CA GLU A 198 -5.58 16.17 15.62
C GLU A 198 -5.49 15.30 16.88
N ASN A 199 -4.53 14.40 16.94
CA ASN A 199 -4.30 13.51 18.07
C ASN A 199 -3.33 14.09 19.11
N ASP A 200 -2.98 15.37 19.04
CA ASP A 200 -2.06 16.06 19.94
C ASP A 200 -0.66 15.38 20.04
N ILE A 201 -0.21 14.75 18.97
CA ILE A 201 1.11 14.12 18.91
C ILE A 201 2.18 15.19 18.68
N ILE A 202 3.24 15.14 19.47
CA ILE A 202 4.39 16.03 19.30
C ILE A 202 5.19 15.58 18.09
N ILE A 203 5.37 16.47 17.11
CA ILE A 203 6.14 16.20 15.91
C ILE A 203 7.53 16.81 16.04
N GLN A 204 8.57 16.01 15.89
CA GLN A 204 9.93 16.48 15.70
C GLN A 204 10.41 16.17 14.27
N GLU A 205 11.26 17.04 13.74
CA GLU A 205 11.80 16.87 12.39
C GLU A 205 13.30 16.52 12.46
N VAL A 206 13.74 15.65 11.54
CA VAL A 206 15.13 15.32 11.28
C VAL A 206 15.42 15.43 9.78
N ILE A 207 16.57 16.02 9.44
CA ILE A 207 16.97 16.29 8.06
C ILE A 207 18.14 15.39 7.67
#